data_d23f746c1201bc0bc9901970671d251e
#
_entry.id   d23f746c1201bc0bc9901970671d251e
#
_cell.length_a   1.000
_cell.length_b   1.000
_cell.length_c   1.000
_cell.angle_alpha   90.00
_cell.angle_beta   90.00
_cell.angle_gamma   90.00
#
_symmetry.space_group_name_H-M   'P 1'
#
loop_
_entity.id
_entity.type
_entity.pdbx_description
1 polymer ?
#
loop_
_entity_poly.entity_id
_entity_poly.type
_entity_poly.pdbx_seq_one_letter_code
_entity_poly.pdbx_strand_id
1 'polypeptide(L)'
;MSTIKNVTIIGMGGLGTMFGYQIQNKIGRENVSFLMDEVRYQKNKDAVYKVNGEPYDFRIVTPAEAKPADLIIVATKATGLKEALDTMEPAVGPETIIISAINGVISEEILAERFGSEKVIHAVAQGMDATFFGHELNYKKPGVFCLGIIDPAMQGKLEALDAFFNSIDFVHTIENDIRHRIWSKFMLNVGVNQACMVFETGYGGISEEGSLPRLVMVSAMREAKLVSNAEGITLTEDDLVGYVDLMASLSPESMPSMAQDRVNKKRSEVELFAGTVIRLAKKHGFIVPTNEYLYKRVMEIEAEY
;
A
#
# COMPACT_ATOMS: atom_id res chain seq x y z
N MET A 1 7.83 8.91 26.45
CA MET A 1 7.53 8.63 25.03
C MET A 1 7.40 9.95 24.32
N SER A 2 8.07 10.14 23.18
CA SER A 2 7.96 11.39 22.41
C SER A 2 6.59 11.44 21.75
N THR A 3 5.91 12.57 21.92
CA THR A 3 4.62 12.82 21.25
C THR A 3 4.89 13.09 19.77
N ILE A 4 4.20 12.42 18.85
CA ILE A 4 4.29 12.71 17.41
C ILE A 4 3.70 14.10 17.16
N LYS A 5 4.51 15.01 16.63
CA LYS A 5 4.15 16.42 16.37
C LYS A 5 4.28 16.76 14.89
N ASN A 6 5.21 16.13 14.20
CA ASN A 6 5.43 16.37 12.77
C ASN A 6 5.45 15.09 11.96
N VAL A 7 4.89 15.16 10.75
CA VAL A 7 4.72 14.04 9.85
C VAL A 7 5.31 14.36 8.49
N THR A 8 6.14 13.46 7.96
CA THR A 8 6.63 13.53 6.59
C THR A 8 6.02 12.40 5.76
N ILE A 9 5.51 12.76 4.58
CA ILE A 9 4.92 11.81 3.65
C ILE A 9 5.83 11.67 2.43
N ILE A 10 6.14 10.44 2.08
CA ILE A 10 6.93 10.07 0.90
C ILE A 10 6.00 9.49 -0.15
N GLY A 11 5.82 10.23 -1.25
CA GLY A 11 4.88 9.86 -2.30
C GLY A 11 3.57 10.67 -2.25
N MET A 12 3.34 11.45 -3.30
CA MET A 12 2.19 12.33 -3.45
C MET A 12 1.23 11.78 -4.52
N GLY A 13 0.91 10.49 -4.40
CA GLY A 13 -0.16 9.81 -5.14
C GLY A 13 -1.47 9.82 -4.37
N GLY A 14 -2.46 9.01 -4.77
CA GLY A 14 -3.78 8.98 -4.15
C GLY A 14 -3.74 8.77 -2.63
N LEU A 15 -3.05 7.72 -2.17
CA LEU A 15 -2.97 7.41 -0.74
C LEU A 15 -2.18 8.47 0.04
N GLY A 16 -0.96 8.80 -0.42
CA GLY A 16 -0.13 9.78 0.30
C GLY A 16 -0.80 11.15 0.40
N THR A 17 -1.42 11.64 -0.68
CA THR A 17 -2.15 12.91 -0.67
C THR A 17 -3.35 12.85 0.28
N MET A 18 -4.08 11.74 0.30
CA MET A 18 -5.21 11.54 1.20
C MET A 18 -4.78 11.54 2.67
N PHE A 19 -3.72 10.82 3.02
CA PHE A 19 -3.19 10.80 4.39
C PHE A 19 -2.67 12.17 4.81
N GLY A 20 -1.92 12.83 3.93
CA GLY A 20 -1.45 14.19 4.18
C GLY A 20 -2.58 15.18 4.42
N TYR A 21 -3.64 15.14 3.61
CA TYR A 21 -4.83 15.96 3.79
C TYR A 21 -5.50 15.71 5.14
N GLN A 22 -5.75 14.44 5.51
CA GLN A 22 -6.40 14.10 6.76
C GLN A 22 -5.59 14.56 7.99
N ILE A 23 -4.29 14.30 7.98
CA ILE A 23 -3.39 14.63 9.09
C ILE A 23 -3.21 16.16 9.16
N GLN A 24 -2.96 16.83 8.02
CA GLN A 24 -2.76 18.28 7.99
C GLN A 24 -3.96 19.07 8.52
N ASN A 25 -5.19 18.61 8.24
CA ASN A 25 -6.41 19.22 8.78
C ASN A 25 -6.51 19.15 10.32
N LYS A 26 -5.75 18.26 10.95
CA LYS A 26 -5.79 18.04 12.40
C LYS A 26 -4.63 18.70 13.15
N ILE A 27 -3.43 18.65 12.57
CA ILE A 27 -2.22 19.15 13.26
C ILE A 27 -1.61 20.41 12.64
N GLY A 28 -2.20 20.92 11.54
CA GLY A 28 -1.72 22.13 10.86
C GLY A 28 -0.71 21.85 9.75
N ARG A 29 -0.67 22.79 8.78
CA ARG A 29 0.17 22.69 7.58
C ARG A 29 1.68 22.67 7.88
N GLU A 30 2.08 23.42 8.87
CA GLU A 30 3.48 23.56 9.30
C GLU A 30 4.06 22.24 9.83
N ASN A 31 3.20 21.33 10.28
CA ASN A 31 3.56 20.05 10.89
C ASN A 31 3.48 18.86 9.93
N VAL A 32 3.04 19.08 8.69
CA VAL A 32 2.97 18.01 7.66
C VAL A 32 3.74 18.44 6.42
N SER A 33 4.63 17.60 5.94
CA SER A 33 5.38 17.88 4.70
C SER A 33 5.35 16.67 3.75
N PHE A 34 5.29 16.97 2.45
CA PHE A 34 5.55 16.01 1.39
C PHE A 34 7.01 16.16 0.95
N LEU A 35 7.80 15.15 1.22
CA LEU A 35 9.21 15.15 0.83
C LEU A 35 9.38 14.43 -0.50
N MET A 36 10.03 15.10 -1.45
CA MET A 36 10.31 14.55 -2.77
C MET A 36 11.67 15.04 -3.29
N ASP A 37 12.23 14.30 -4.23
CA ASP A 37 13.48 14.70 -4.90
C ASP A 37 13.32 16.03 -5.66
N GLU A 38 14.46 16.64 -6.00
CA GLU A 38 14.48 17.96 -6.66
C GLU A 38 13.72 17.96 -8.00
N VAL A 39 13.81 16.89 -8.78
CA VAL A 39 13.13 16.81 -10.09
C VAL A 39 11.62 16.82 -9.93
N ARG A 40 11.10 16.03 -8.97
CA ARG A 40 9.67 16.01 -8.64
C ARG A 40 9.23 17.32 -7.99
N TYR A 41 10.07 17.89 -7.12
CA TYR A 41 9.80 19.18 -6.48
C TYR A 41 9.58 20.28 -7.53
N GLN A 42 10.49 20.45 -8.49
CA GLN A 42 10.36 21.48 -9.53
C GLN A 42 9.10 21.33 -10.37
N LYS A 43 8.59 20.11 -10.56
CA LYS A 43 7.34 19.84 -11.28
C LYS A 43 6.08 20.13 -10.46
N ASN A 44 6.18 20.12 -9.14
CA ASN A 44 5.02 20.12 -8.25
C ASN A 44 4.90 21.37 -7.36
N LYS A 45 5.98 22.14 -7.15
CA LYS A 45 6.03 23.28 -6.23
C LYS A 45 5.02 24.40 -6.51
N ASP A 46 4.68 24.62 -7.77
CA ASP A 46 3.74 25.65 -8.22
C ASP A 46 2.37 25.06 -8.61
N ALA A 47 2.17 23.76 -8.38
CA ALA A 47 0.93 23.08 -8.74
C ALA A 47 -0.22 23.47 -7.79
N VAL A 48 -1.39 23.70 -8.37
CA VAL A 48 -2.61 23.89 -7.59
C VAL A 48 -3.23 22.53 -7.30
N TYR A 49 -3.19 22.12 -6.05
CA TYR A 49 -3.82 20.87 -5.62
C TYR A 49 -5.28 21.08 -5.28
N LYS A 50 -6.08 20.02 -5.49
CA LYS A 50 -7.47 19.97 -5.07
C LYS A 50 -7.76 18.68 -4.32
N VAL A 51 -8.69 18.76 -3.38
CA VAL A 51 -9.25 17.60 -2.68
C VAL A 51 -10.77 17.66 -2.79
N ASN A 52 -11.36 16.67 -3.46
CA ASN A 52 -12.80 16.61 -3.74
C ASN A 52 -13.35 17.92 -4.38
N GLY A 53 -12.58 18.48 -5.32
CA GLY A 53 -12.94 19.72 -6.04
C GLY A 53 -12.45 21.02 -5.39
N GLU A 54 -12.14 21.02 -4.10
CA GLU A 54 -11.74 22.21 -3.37
C GLU A 54 -10.21 22.41 -3.39
N PRO A 55 -9.72 23.64 -3.62
CA PRO A 55 -8.30 23.96 -3.57
C PRO A 55 -7.70 23.64 -2.20
N TYR A 56 -6.49 23.08 -2.18
CA TYR A 56 -5.80 22.74 -0.94
C TYR A 56 -4.30 23.01 -1.06
N ASP A 57 -3.71 23.59 0.00
CA ASP A 57 -2.30 23.95 0.06
C ASP A 57 -1.50 22.93 0.87
N PHE A 58 -0.71 22.12 0.18
CA PHE A 58 0.22 21.17 0.78
C PHE A 58 1.63 21.78 0.89
N ARG A 59 2.31 21.49 1.98
CA ARG A 59 3.72 21.84 2.13
C ARG A 59 4.59 20.77 1.48
N ILE A 60 5.28 21.17 0.41
CA ILE A 60 6.22 20.31 -0.32
C ILE A 60 7.64 20.78 0.00
N VAL A 61 8.55 19.84 0.26
CA VAL A 61 9.95 20.12 0.62
C VAL A 61 10.91 19.22 -0.15
N THR A 62 12.13 19.71 -0.34
CA THR A 62 13.26 18.95 -0.88
C THR A 62 14.05 18.24 0.23
N PRO A 63 14.94 17.29 -0.06
CA PRO A 63 15.85 16.71 0.93
C PRO A 63 16.74 17.72 1.63
N ALA A 64 17.09 18.83 0.98
CA ALA A 64 17.87 19.91 1.59
C ALA A 64 17.10 20.71 2.66
N GLU A 65 15.79 20.74 2.58
CA GLU A 65 14.89 21.44 3.51
C GLU A 65 14.29 20.48 4.56
N ALA A 66 14.47 19.17 4.37
CA ALA A 66 13.93 18.15 5.25
C ALA A 66 14.53 18.25 6.65
N LYS A 67 13.70 17.95 7.65
CA LYS A 67 14.10 17.85 9.06
C LYS A 67 13.66 16.48 9.58
N PRO A 68 14.33 15.94 10.59
CA PRO A 68 13.88 14.70 11.23
C PRO A 68 12.41 14.75 11.60
N ALA A 69 11.66 13.78 11.12
CA ALA A 69 10.24 13.63 11.39
C ALA A 69 10.00 12.66 12.55
N ASP A 70 8.92 12.91 13.32
CA ASP A 70 8.48 11.95 14.33
C ASP A 70 7.82 10.73 13.67
N LEU A 71 7.06 10.95 12.59
CA LEU A 71 6.43 9.91 11.78
C LEU A 71 6.72 10.12 10.29
N ILE A 72 7.13 9.05 9.61
CA ILE A 72 7.21 9.01 8.14
C ILE A 72 6.19 7.99 7.62
N ILE A 73 5.36 8.43 6.67
CA ILE A 73 4.43 7.55 5.94
C ILE A 73 4.93 7.39 4.51
N VAL A 74 5.32 6.17 4.15
CA VAL A 74 5.80 5.84 2.79
C VAL A 74 4.62 5.35 1.96
N ALA A 75 4.22 6.15 0.97
CA ALA A 75 3.05 5.93 0.10
C ALA A 75 3.41 6.04 -1.40
N THR A 76 4.60 5.61 -1.78
CA THR A 76 5.02 5.52 -3.19
C THR A 76 4.46 4.25 -3.83
N LYS A 77 4.52 4.15 -5.17
CA LYS A 77 4.44 2.83 -5.81
C LYS A 77 5.72 2.04 -5.46
N ALA A 78 5.62 0.70 -5.43
CA ALA A 78 6.76 -0.16 -5.10
C ALA A 78 7.99 0.10 -6.00
N THR A 79 7.77 0.41 -7.28
CA THR A 79 8.83 0.77 -8.24
C THR A 79 9.62 2.02 -7.85
N GLY A 80 9.02 2.92 -7.06
CA GLY A 80 9.65 4.14 -6.56
C GLY A 80 10.28 4.01 -5.17
N LEU A 81 10.16 2.84 -4.52
CA LEU A 81 10.63 2.69 -3.14
C LEU A 81 12.13 2.88 -3.02
N LYS A 82 12.93 2.30 -3.94
CA LYS A 82 14.40 2.41 -3.90
C LYS A 82 14.87 3.87 -3.94
N GLU A 83 14.29 4.68 -4.83
CA GLU A 83 14.61 6.12 -4.92
C GLU A 83 14.09 6.89 -3.69
N ALA A 84 12.97 6.44 -3.12
CA ALA A 84 12.39 7.04 -1.94
C ALA A 84 13.29 6.89 -0.70
N LEU A 85 14.05 5.79 -0.57
CA LEU A 85 14.98 5.57 0.54
C LEU A 85 16.03 6.70 0.64
N ASP A 86 16.65 7.05 -0.48
CA ASP A 86 17.65 8.12 -0.51
C ASP A 86 17.01 9.49 -0.29
N THR A 87 15.83 9.71 -0.86
CA THR A 87 15.08 10.96 -0.70
C THR A 87 14.67 11.20 0.76
N MET A 88 14.26 10.17 1.48
CA MET A 88 13.75 10.30 2.85
C MET A 88 14.82 10.31 3.94
N GLU A 89 16.06 9.95 3.62
CA GLU A 89 17.14 9.82 4.60
C GLU A 89 17.31 11.05 5.50
N PRO A 90 17.29 12.32 5.01
CA PRO A 90 17.40 13.50 5.87
C PRO A 90 16.23 13.69 6.84
N ALA A 91 15.08 13.06 6.58
CA ALA A 91 13.91 13.11 7.46
C ALA A 91 13.92 12.01 8.53
N VAL A 92 14.85 11.05 8.47
CA VAL A 92 14.94 9.97 9.45
C VAL A 92 15.84 10.36 10.61
N GLY A 93 15.26 10.55 11.78
CA GLY A 93 15.98 10.79 13.04
C GLY A 93 16.10 9.53 13.91
N PRO A 94 16.73 9.64 15.08
CA PRO A 94 16.87 8.50 15.99
C PRO A 94 15.55 7.89 16.44
N GLU A 95 14.55 8.73 16.73
CA GLU A 95 13.25 8.32 17.27
C GLU A 95 12.13 8.22 16.21
N THR A 96 12.45 8.46 14.93
CA THR A 96 11.47 8.43 13.84
C THR A 96 10.77 7.07 13.80
N ILE A 97 9.44 7.11 13.67
CA ILE A 97 8.60 5.95 13.33
C ILE A 97 8.35 5.98 11.82
N ILE A 98 8.53 4.84 11.18
CA ILE A 98 8.29 4.67 9.73
C ILE A 98 7.19 3.64 9.54
N ILE A 99 6.15 3.98 8.77
CA ILE A 99 5.12 3.05 8.31
C ILE A 99 5.02 3.06 6.80
N SER A 100 4.68 1.91 6.21
CA SER A 100 4.48 1.77 4.77
C SER A 100 3.00 1.58 4.43
N ALA A 101 2.54 2.31 3.42
CA ALA A 101 1.23 2.12 2.78
C ALA A 101 1.35 1.40 1.42
N ILE A 102 2.54 0.90 1.10
CA ILE A 102 2.82 0.18 -0.14
C ILE A 102 2.18 -1.21 -0.07
N ASN A 103 1.57 -1.65 -1.16
CA ASN A 103 1.06 -3.00 -1.26
C ASN A 103 2.20 -4.03 -1.27
N GLY A 104 1.88 -5.29 -0.96
CA GLY A 104 2.86 -6.38 -0.96
C GLY A 104 3.36 -6.72 0.43
N VAL A 105 4.50 -7.40 0.50
CA VAL A 105 5.02 -8.03 1.73
C VAL A 105 6.50 -7.72 1.99
N ILE A 106 7.11 -6.82 1.21
CA ILE A 106 8.57 -6.60 1.24
C ILE A 106 8.99 -5.18 1.64
N SER A 107 8.05 -4.22 1.66
CA SER A 107 8.41 -2.80 1.88
C SER A 107 9.00 -2.54 3.25
N GLU A 108 8.45 -3.17 4.28
CA GLU A 108 8.91 -3.03 5.66
C GLU A 108 10.31 -3.64 5.86
N GLU A 109 10.61 -4.77 5.20
CA GLU A 109 11.94 -5.38 5.24
C GLU A 109 12.98 -4.46 4.60
N ILE A 110 12.67 -3.88 3.44
CA ILE A 110 13.54 -2.93 2.74
C ILE A 110 13.79 -1.67 3.59
N LEU A 111 12.73 -1.14 4.22
CA LEU A 111 12.83 0.02 5.11
C LEU A 111 13.66 -0.31 6.36
N ALA A 112 13.45 -1.49 6.95
CA ALA A 112 14.18 -1.96 8.12
C ALA A 112 15.68 -2.22 7.81
N GLU A 113 15.99 -2.77 6.65
CA GLU A 113 17.38 -2.95 6.20
C GLU A 113 18.12 -1.62 6.06
N ARG A 114 17.43 -0.58 5.56
CA ARG A 114 18.05 0.74 5.31
C ARG A 114 18.15 1.60 6.56
N PHE A 115 17.12 1.61 7.42
CA PHE A 115 16.98 2.59 8.51
C PHE A 115 17.01 1.98 9.91
N GLY A 116 16.97 0.65 10.00
CA GLY A 116 16.88 -0.08 11.28
C GLY A 116 15.46 -0.57 11.57
N SER A 117 15.36 -1.83 12.00
CA SER A 117 14.08 -2.46 12.33
C SER A 117 13.37 -1.79 13.51
N GLU A 118 14.14 -1.15 14.40
CA GLU A 118 13.66 -0.41 15.55
C GLU A 118 12.90 0.89 15.19
N LYS A 119 12.83 1.24 13.91
CA LYS A 119 12.08 2.40 13.41
C LYS A 119 10.81 2.02 12.66
N VAL A 120 10.68 0.77 12.21
CA VAL A 120 9.60 0.37 11.31
C VAL A 120 8.47 -0.31 12.06
N ILE A 121 7.27 0.27 12.01
CA ILE A 121 6.02 -0.34 12.44
C ILE A 121 5.37 -0.94 11.18
N HIS A 122 4.97 -2.20 11.28
CA HIS A 122 4.29 -2.89 10.19
C HIS A 122 2.87 -2.35 10.01
N ALA A 123 2.46 -2.15 8.76
CA ALA A 123 1.19 -1.52 8.46
C ALA A 123 0.50 -2.09 7.21
N VAL A 124 -0.81 -2.06 7.20
CA VAL A 124 -1.63 -2.36 6.03
C VAL A 124 -2.65 -1.24 5.82
N ALA A 125 -2.58 -0.56 4.70
CA ALA A 125 -3.60 0.40 4.28
C ALA A 125 -4.66 -0.33 3.43
N GLN A 126 -5.96 -0.24 3.77
CA GLN A 126 -7.02 -0.95 3.05
C GLN A 126 -8.36 -0.24 3.07
N GLY A 127 -9.24 -0.58 2.10
CA GLY A 127 -10.60 -0.06 2.03
C GLY A 127 -10.72 1.39 1.55
N MET A 128 -9.63 1.99 1.06
CA MET A 128 -9.60 3.31 0.46
C MET A 128 -10.16 3.28 -0.96
N ASP A 129 -10.82 4.37 -1.37
CA ASP A 129 -11.27 4.60 -2.74
C ASP A 129 -10.59 5.82 -3.40
N ALA A 130 -9.42 6.20 -2.90
CA ALA A 130 -8.70 7.38 -3.34
C ALA A 130 -8.23 7.27 -4.80
N THR A 131 -8.58 8.26 -5.61
CA THR A 131 -8.08 8.47 -6.97
C THR A 131 -7.33 9.77 -7.05
N PHE A 132 -6.23 9.80 -7.83
CA PHE A 132 -5.40 10.99 -7.98
C PHE A 132 -5.06 11.21 -9.46
N PHE A 133 -5.54 12.32 -9.99
CA PHE A 133 -5.30 12.69 -11.39
C PHE A 133 -5.16 14.21 -11.53
N GLY A 134 -4.17 14.68 -12.26
CA GLY A 134 -3.99 16.11 -12.56
C GLY A 134 -3.89 16.99 -11.29
N HIS A 135 -3.23 16.54 -10.25
CA HIS A 135 -3.12 17.18 -8.92
C HIS A 135 -4.45 17.27 -8.15
N GLU A 136 -5.45 16.49 -8.55
CA GLU A 136 -6.71 16.39 -7.83
C GLU A 136 -6.88 15.02 -7.19
N LEU A 137 -7.08 15.03 -5.87
CA LEU A 137 -7.47 13.89 -5.08
C LEU A 137 -8.99 13.83 -4.96
N ASN A 138 -9.58 12.70 -5.32
CA ASN A 138 -10.98 12.41 -5.05
C ASN A 138 -11.08 11.13 -4.22
N TYR A 139 -11.81 11.18 -3.11
CA TYR A 139 -12.12 10.03 -2.28
C TYR A 139 -13.39 10.26 -1.46
N LYS A 140 -14.06 9.16 -1.10
CA LYS A 140 -15.21 9.13 -0.19
C LYS A 140 -14.92 8.26 1.02
N LYS A 141 -14.13 7.20 0.84
CA LYS A 141 -13.78 6.24 1.89
C LYS A 141 -12.31 6.41 2.26
N PRO A 142 -12.02 6.88 3.49
CA PRO A 142 -10.64 7.04 3.95
C PRO A 142 -9.94 5.71 4.21
N GLY A 143 -10.71 4.61 4.31
CA GLY A 143 -10.17 3.29 4.63
C GLY A 143 -9.68 3.17 6.07
N VAL A 144 -8.81 2.21 6.31
CA VAL A 144 -8.23 1.94 7.62
C VAL A 144 -6.75 1.58 7.49
N PHE A 145 -5.92 2.04 8.44
CA PHE A 145 -4.59 1.49 8.68
C PHE A 145 -4.66 0.39 9.74
N CYS A 146 -4.25 -0.82 9.39
CA CYS A 146 -4.02 -1.88 10.35
C CYS A 146 -2.54 -1.84 10.74
N LEU A 147 -2.23 -1.68 12.02
CA LEU A 147 -0.88 -1.49 12.54
C LEU A 147 -0.50 -2.65 13.45
N GLY A 148 0.77 -2.99 13.51
CA GLY A 148 1.25 -3.98 14.45
C GLY A 148 2.77 -4.09 14.49
N ILE A 149 3.25 -4.87 15.42
CA ILE A 149 4.68 -5.11 15.63
C ILE A 149 5.00 -6.59 15.52
N ILE A 150 6.22 -6.90 15.10
CA ILE A 150 6.78 -8.25 15.13
C ILE A 150 7.69 -8.38 16.34
N ASP A 151 8.48 -7.35 16.65
CA ASP A 151 9.36 -7.31 17.81
C ASP A 151 8.65 -6.61 18.98
N PRO A 152 8.45 -7.31 20.12
CA PRO A 152 7.87 -6.71 21.33
C PRO A 152 8.60 -5.45 21.82
N ALA A 153 9.88 -5.29 21.51
CA ALA A 153 10.65 -4.08 21.85
C ALA A 153 10.07 -2.79 21.22
N MET A 154 9.28 -2.94 20.15
CA MET A 154 8.60 -1.83 19.46
C MET A 154 7.29 -1.39 20.11
N GLN A 155 6.85 -2.04 21.20
CA GLN A 155 5.55 -1.78 21.84
C GLN A 155 5.36 -0.30 22.18
N GLY A 156 6.37 0.37 22.73
CA GLY A 156 6.28 1.79 23.06
C GLY A 156 6.09 2.71 21.85
N LYS A 157 6.67 2.38 20.69
CA LYS A 157 6.47 3.13 19.44
C LYS A 157 5.08 2.87 18.85
N LEU A 158 4.58 1.64 18.95
CA LEU A 158 3.22 1.31 18.53
C LEU A 158 2.19 2.08 19.38
N GLU A 159 2.37 2.12 20.69
CA GLU A 159 1.50 2.89 21.60
C GLU A 159 1.55 4.40 21.31
N ALA A 160 2.71 4.95 20.98
CA ALA A 160 2.84 6.35 20.62
C ALA A 160 2.11 6.67 19.29
N LEU A 161 2.20 5.75 18.32
CA LEU A 161 1.51 5.89 17.03
C LEU A 161 -0.01 5.73 17.19
N ASP A 162 -0.47 4.75 17.98
CA ASP A 162 -1.88 4.55 18.34
C ASP A 162 -2.47 5.79 19.03
N ALA A 163 -1.79 6.31 20.04
CA ALA A 163 -2.20 7.52 20.74
C ALA A 163 -2.27 8.74 19.81
N PHE A 164 -1.31 8.88 18.89
CA PHE A 164 -1.32 9.95 17.90
C PHE A 164 -2.52 9.84 16.96
N PHE A 165 -2.75 8.67 16.35
CA PHE A 165 -3.87 8.48 15.44
C PHE A 165 -5.22 8.65 16.12
N ASN A 166 -5.37 8.18 17.38
CA ASN A 166 -6.56 8.44 18.18
C ASN A 166 -6.76 9.94 18.44
N SER A 167 -5.68 10.71 18.71
CA SER A 167 -5.79 12.14 18.99
C SER A 167 -6.25 12.99 17.80
N ILE A 168 -6.13 12.45 16.58
CA ILE A 168 -6.52 13.12 15.34
C ILE A 168 -7.70 12.44 14.62
N ASP A 169 -8.38 11.54 15.28
CA ASP A 169 -9.48 10.73 14.70
C ASP A 169 -9.08 9.99 13.41
N PHE A 170 -7.82 9.57 13.28
CA PHE A 170 -7.35 8.84 12.11
C PHE A 170 -7.73 7.35 12.23
N VAL A 171 -8.47 6.83 11.25
CA VAL A 171 -9.05 5.48 11.32
C VAL A 171 -7.96 4.41 11.23
N HIS A 172 -7.78 3.65 12.31
CA HIS A 172 -6.79 2.58 12.38
C HIS A 172 -7.23 1.45 13.32
N THR A 173 -6.54 0.33 13.26
CA THR A 173 -6.67 -0.82 14.17
C THR A 173 -5.30 -1.31 14.59
N ILE A 174 -5.21 -1.92 15.76
CA ILE A 174 -4.01 -2.62 16.22
C ILE A 174 -4.23 -4.12 16.04
N GLU A 175 -3.34 -4.76 15.28
CA GLU A 175 -3.39 -6.17 14.96
C GLU A 175 -2.46 -6.98 15.87
N ASN A 176 -2.97 -8.06 16.43
CA ASN A 176 -2.16 -8.99 17.23
C ASN A 176 -1.17 -9.80 16.38
N ASP A 177 -1.55 -10.08 15.13
CA ASP A 177 -0.71 -10.72 14.14
C ASP A 177 -0.71 -9.91 12.84
N ILE A 178 0.13 -8.90 12.81
CA ILE A 178 0.26 -8.02 11.64
C ILE A 178 0.87 -8.76 10.44
N ARG A 179 1.71 -9.78 10.65
CA ARG A 179 2.27 -10.57 9.55
C ARG A 179 1.16 -11.33 8.82
N HIS A 180 0.29 -12.00 9.58
CA HIS A 180 -0.90 -12.66 9.01
C HIS A 180 -1.75 -11.64 8.23
N ARG A 181 -1.98 -10.45 8.77
CA ARG A 181 -2.77 -9.40 8.13
C ARG A 181 -2.16 -8.92 6.80
N ILE A 182 -0.86 -8.67 6.76
CA ILE A 182 -0.13 -8.27 5.55
C ILE A 182 -0.23 -9.35 4.47
N TRP A 183 0.07 -10.60 4.83
CA TRP A 183 0.10 -11.70 3.89
C TRP A 183 -1.30 -12.12 3.42
N SER A 184 -2.31 -12.01 4.27
CA SER A 184 -3.68 -12.29 3.87
C SER A 184 -4.20 -11.23 2.87
N LYS A 185 -3.89 -9.94 3.09
CA LYS A 185 -4.16 -8.91 2.08
C LYS A 185 -3.35 -9.11 0.79
N PHE A 186 -2.11 -9.56 0.90
CA PHE A 186 -1.29 -9.89 -0.27
C PHE A 186 -1.95 -11.02 -1.10
N MET A 187 -2.41 -12.10 -0.45
CA MET A 187 -3.16 -13.18 -1.11
C MET A 187 -4.39 -12.65 -1.85
N LEU A 188 -5.18 -11.79 -1.20
CA LEU A 188 -6.31 -11.11 -1.84
C LEU A 188 -5.89 -10.36 -3.10
N ASN A 189 -4.86 -9.51 -2.99
CA ASN A 189 -4.39 -8.70 -4.11
C ASN A 189 -3.86 -9.54 -5.26
N VAL A 190 -3.14 -10.62 -4.97
CA VAL A 190 -2.63 -11.56 -5.98
C VAL A 190 -3.76 -12.16 -6.81
N GLY A 191 -4.87 -12.56 -6.19
CA GLY A 191 -6.01 -13.10 -6.93
C GLY A 191 -6.82 -12.01 -7.62
N VAL A 192 -7.36 -11.09 -6.84
CA VAL A 192 -8.38 -10.14 -7.28
C VAL A 192 -7.85 -9.13 -8.30
N ASN A 193 -6.72 -8.47 -7.98
CA ASN A 193 -6.20 -7.42 -8.83
C ASN A 193 -5.83 -7.94 -10.23
N GLN A 194 -5.14 -9.06 -10.29
CA GLN A 194 -4.67 -9.63 -11.54
C GLN A 194 -5.81 -10.23 -12.37
N ALA A 195 -6.74 -10.98 -11.75
CA ALA A 195 -7.88 -11.54 -12.46
C ALA A 195 -8.76 -10.44 -13.05
N CYS A 196 -9.10 -9.40 -12.27
CA CYS A 196 -9.88 -8.27 -12.80
C CYS A 196 -9.18 -7.57 -13.96
N MET A 197 -7.87 -7.37 -13.89
CA MET A 197 -7.09 -6.75 -14.96
C MET A 197 -7.07 -7.62 -16.22
N VAL A 198 -6.78 -8.92 -16.10
CA VAL A 198 -6.62 -9.82 -17.25
C VAL A 198 -7.95 -10.05 -17.96
N PHE A 199 -9.04 -10.22 -17.20
CA PHE A 199 -10.37 -10.53 -17.76
C PHE A 199 -11.25 -9.27 -18.00
N GLU A 200 -10.71 -8.06 -17.83
CA GLU A 200 -11.44 -6.80 -18.04
C GLU A 200 -12.77 -6.72 -17.27
N THR A 201 -12.74 -7.12 -16.01
CA THR A 201 -13.95 -7.18 -15.19
C THR A 201 -13.80 -6.43 -13.88
N GLY A 202 -14.95 -6.03 -13.31
CA GLY A 202 -15.05 -5.59 -11.93
C GLY A 202 -15.25 -6.77 -10.97
N TYR A 203 -15.63 -6.45 -9.74
CA TYR A 203 -15.86 -7.47 -8.70
C TYR A 203 -17.00 -8.44 -9.07
N GLY A 204 -17.97 -8.02 -9.89
CA GLY A 204 -19.05 -8.88 -10.35
C GLY A 204 -18.55 -10.13 -11.10
N GLY A 205 -17.64 -9.95 -12.06
CA GLY A 205 -17.17 -11.09 -12.86
C GLY A 205 -16.31 -12.10 -12.10
N ILE A 206 -15.55 -11.65 -11.09
CA ILE A 206 -14.80 -12.55 -10.21
C ILE A 206 -15.64 -13.14 -9.08
N SER A 207 -16.87 -12.66 -8.88
CA SER A 207 -17.80 -13.17 -7.88
C SER A 207 -18.80 -14.18 -8.48
N GLU A 208 -18.97 -14.20 -9.78
CA GLU A 208 -19.86 -15.12 -10.48
C GLU A 208 -19.39 -16.57 -10.33
N GLU A 209 -20.24 -17.41 -9.72
CA GLU A 209 -19.90 -18.80 -9.45
C GLU A 209 -19.68 -19.58 -10.76
N GLY A 210 -18.58 -20.35 -10.81
CA GLY A 210 -18.20 -21.14 -11.98
C GLY A 210 -17.58 -20.34 -13.13
N SER A 211 -17.51 -19.02 -13.04
CA SER A 211 -16.87 -18.19 -14.07
C SER A 211 -15.36 -18.42 -14.15
N LEU A 212 -14.78 -18.28 -15.33
CA LEU A 212 -13.34 -18.40 -15.53
C LEU A 212 -12.54 -17.36 -14.70
N PRO A 213 -12.93 -16.06 -14.62
CA PRO A 213 -12.26 -15.09 -13.76
C PRO A 213 -12.21 -15.52 -12.30
N ARG A 214 -13.32 -16.06 -11.74
CA ARG A 214 -13.37 -16.56 -10.36
C ARG A 214 -12.44 -17.76 -10.15
N LEU A 215 -12.45 -18.73 -11.06
CA LEU A 215 -11.60 -19.91 -10.97
C LEU A 215 -10.11 -19.52 -10.97
N VAL A 216 -9.71 -18.61 -11.85
CA VAL A 216 -8.33 -18.11 -11.93
C VAL A 216 -7.97 -17.30 -10.69
N MET A 217 -8.85 -16.42 -10.21
CA MET A 217 -8.65 -15.67 -8.97
C MET A 217 -8.38 -16.59 -7.78
N VAL A 218 -9.26 -17.58 -7.55
CA VAL A 218 -9.13 -18.51 -6.42
C VAL A 218 -7.87 -19.37 -6.55
N SER A 219 -7.51 -19.83 -7.77
CA SER A 219 -6.28 -20.59 -8.01
C SER A 219 -5.04 -19.75 -7.70
N ALA A 220 -4.99 -18.48 -8.12
CA ALA A 220 -3.88 -17.57 -7.83
C ALA A 220 -3.76 -17.28 -6.32
N MET A 221 -4.89 -17.13 -5.62
CA MET A 221 -4.91 -16.98 -4.15
C MET A 221 -4.37 -18.23 -3.45
N ARG A 222 -4.72 -19.44 -3.91
CA ARG A 222 -4.18 -20.69 -3.33
C ARG A 222 -2.68 -20.83 -3.53
N GLU A 223 -2.16 -20.42 -4.68
CA GLU A 223 -0.70 -20.39 -4.91
C GLU A 223 -0.03 -19.34 -4.00
N ALA A 224 -0.62 -18.16 -3.80
CA ALA A 224 -0.12 -17.18 -2.84
C ALA A 224 -0.16 -17.70 -1.41
N LYS A 225 -1.24 -18.39 -1.00
CA LYS A 225 -1.34 -19.08 0.30
C LYS A 225 -0.25 -20.13 0.48
N LEU A 226 0.02 -20.94 -0.56
CA LEU A 226 1.07 -21.96 -0.52
C LEU A 226 2.44 -21.35 -0.21
N VAL A 227 2.83 -20.29 -0.91
CA VAL A 227 4.12 -19.64 -0.66
C VAL A 227 4.17 -18.90 0.66
N SER A 228 3.06 -18.30 1.10
CA SER A 228 2.94 -17.67 2.43
C SER A 228 3.21 -18.66 3.55
N ASN A 229 2.61 -19.85 3.45
CA ASN A 229 2.78 -20.90 4.45
C ASN A 229 4.24 -21.42 4.50
N ALA A 230 4.92 -21.45 3.35
CA ALA A 230 6.34 -21.78 3.29
C ALA A 230 7.25 -20.69 3.88
N GLU A 231 6.83 -19.42 3.85
CA GLU A 231 7.50 -18.30 4.54
C GLU A 231 7.15 -18.23 6.04
N GLY A 232 6.42 -19.23 6.56
CA GLY A 232 6.07 -19.32 7.98
C GLY A 232 4.85 -18.52 8.40
N ILE A 233 4.02 -18.08 7.45
CA ILE A 233 2.77 -17.36 7.71
C ILE A 233 1.60 -18.29 7.43
N THR A 234 0.93 -18.76 8.46
CA THR A 234 -0.18 -19.71 8.33
C THR A 234 -1.45 -19.02 7.83
N LEU A 235 -1.64 -19.02 6.50
CA LEU A 235 -2.92 -18.66 5.90
C LEU A 235 -3.80 -19.91 5.75
N THR A 236 -5.07 -19.78 6.04
CA THR A 236 -6.06 -20.87 6.03
C THR A 236 -6.94 -20.83 4.78
N GLU A 237 -7.76 -21.85 4.57
CA GLU A 237 -8.80 -21.80 3.54
C GLU A 237 -9.92 -20.84 3.93
N ASP A 238 -10.18 -20.68 5.24
CA ASP A 238 -11.17 -19.71 5.75
C ASP A 238 -10.75 -18.26 5.45
N ASP A 239 -9.45 -17.94 5.52
CA ASP A 239 -8.95 -16.62 5.08
C ASP A 239 -9.25 -16.38 3.60
N LEU A 240 -9.05 -17.40 2.76
CA LEU A 240 -9.35 -17.30 1.33
C LEU A 240 -10.84 -17.14 1.07
N VAL A 241 -11.67 -17.98 1.67
CA VAL A 241 -13.13 -17.95 1.52
C VAL A 241 -13.68 -16.62 2.01
N GLY A 242 -13.21 -16.12 3.16
CA GLY A 242 -13.62 -14.82 3.69
C GLY A 242 -13.37 -13.67 2.70
N TYR A 243 -12.27 -13.70 1.96
CA TYR A 243 -12.04 -12.71 0.91
C TYR A 243 -12.89 -12.90 -0.35
N VAL A 244 -13.17 -14.15 -0.73
CA VAL A 244 -14.11 -14.43 -1.84
C VAL A 244 -15.50 -13.87 -1.51
N ASP A 245 -15.98 -14.10 -0.28
CA ASP A 245 -17.26 -13.59 0.19
C ASP A 245 -17.28 -12.06 0.30
N LEU A 246 -16.16 -11.47 0.77
CA LEU A 246 -15.98 -10.02 0.79
C LEU A 246 -16.12 -9.42 -0.62
N MET A 247 -15.46 -10.01 -1.64
CA MET A 247 -15.56 -9.52 -3.01
C MET A 247 -16.99 -9.62 -3.54
N ALA A 248 -17.72 -10.70 -3.23
CA ALA A 248 -19.11 -10.87 -3.61
C ALA A 248 -20.05 -9.85 -2.96
N SER A 249 -19.67 -9.26 -1.83
CA SER A 249 -20.44 -8.21 -1.12
C SER A 249 -20.23 -6.79 -1.66
N LEU A 250 -19.20 -6.59 -2.49
CA LEU A 250 -18.88 -5.28 -3.05
C LEU A 250 -19.73 -4.96 -4.29
N SER A 251 -19.78 -3.68 -4.65
CA SER A 251 -20.46 -3.26 -5.89
C SER A 251 -19.84 -3.98 -7.10
N PRO A 252 -20.64 -4.70 -7.91
CA PRO A 252 -20.14 -5.48 -9.05
C PRO A 252 -19.34 -4.67 -10.07
N GLU A 253 -19.69 -3.40 -10.24
CA GLU A 253 -19.03 -2.50 -11.21
C GLU A 253 -17.73 -1.88 -10.67
N SER A 254 -17.48 -2.01 -9.37
CA SER A 254 -16.25 -1.49 -8.77
C SER A 254 -15.05 -2.32 -9.20
N MET A 255 -13.90 -1.66 -9.36
CA MET A 255 -12.68 -2.26 -9.88
C MET A 255 -11.52 -2.06 -8.90
N PRO A 256 -10.66 -3.09 -8.72
CA PRO A 256 -9.41 -2.94 -7.98
C PRO A 256 -8.36 -2.14 -8.76
N SER A 257 -7.27 -1.78 -8.08
CA SER A 257 -6.25 -0.85 -8.61
C SER A 257 -5.65 -1.28 -9.95
N MET A 258 -5.30 -2.56 -10.14
CA MET A 258 -4.72 -3.02 -11.42
C MET A 258 -5.72 -2.95 -12.58
N ALA A 259 -7.00 -3.22 -12.35
CA ALA A 259 -8.03 -3.05 -13.39
C ALA A 259 -8.18 -1.56 -13.77
N GLN A 260 -8.10 -0.65 -12.78
CA GLN A 260 -8.05 0.78 -13.03
C GLN A 260 -6.78 1.21 -13.78
N ASP A 261 -5.61 0.64 -13.44
CA ASP A 261 -4.36 0.89 -14.16
C ASP A 261 -4.48 0.48 -15.63
N ARG A 262 -5.13 -0.66 -15.95
CA ARG A 262 -5.39 -1.08 -17.33
C ARG A 262 -6.25 -0.06 -18.09
N VAL A 263 -7.38 0.36 -17.51
CA VAL A 263 -8.26 1.36 -18.14
C VAL A 263 -7.50 2.67 -18.44
N ASN A 264 -6.60 3.05 -17.54
CA ASN A 264 -5.80 4.27 -17.68
C ASN A 264 -4.47 4.09 -18.44
N LYS A 265 -4.21 2.90 -19.02
CA LYS A 265 -2.97 2.52 -19.70
C LYS A 265 -1.72 2.84 -18.86
N LYS A 266 -1.79 2.52 -17.58
CA LYS A 266 -0.68 2.66 -16.64
C LYS A 266 -0.08 1.29 -16.32
N ARG A 267 1.23 1.25 -16.14
CA ARG A 267 1.89 0.04 -15.66
C ARG A 267 1.39 -0.32 -14.27
N SER A 268 1.06 -1.60 -14.09
CA SER A 268 0.52 -2.16 -12.85
C SER A 268 1.62 -2.58 -11.87
N GLU A 269 1.18 -3.19 -10.78
CA GLU A 269 2.06 -3.75 -9.75
C GLU A 269 2.25 -5.26 -9.90
N VAL A 270 2.21 -5.82 -11.13
CA VAL A 270 2.30 -7.27 -11.38
C VAL A 270 3.57 -7.91 -10.78
N GLU A 271 4.70 -7.21 -10.81
CA GLU A 271 5.95 -7.66 -10.17
C GLU A 271 5.80 -7.81 -8.65
N LEU A 272 5.04 -6.92 -8.05
CA LEU A 272 4.79 -6.94 -6.61
C LEU A 272 3.87 -8.12 -6.22
N PHE A 273 2.97 -8.55 -7.09
CA PHE A 273 2.00 -9.62 -6.87
C PHE A 273 2.49 -10.96 -7.44
N ALA A 274 2.21 -11.26 -8.72
CA ALA A 274 2.64 -12.53 -9.32
C ALA A 274 4.16 -12.68 -9.31
N GLY A 275 4.93 -11.63 -9.59
CA GLY A 275 6.39 -11.66 -9.54
C GLY A 275 6.91 -12.12 -8.17
N THR A 276 6.32 -11.65 -7.08
CA THR A 276 6.66 -12.08 -5.72
C THR A 276 6.29 -13.55 -5.49
N VAL A 277 5.08 -13.99 -5.88
CA VAL A 277 4.65 -15.39 -5.75
C VAL A 277 5.60 -16.31 -6.51
N ILE A 278 5.93 -15.99 -7.77
CA ILE A 278 6.85 -16.76 -8.62
C ILE A 278 8.24 -16.86 -7.99
N ARG A 279 8.78 -15.74 -7.49
CA ARG A 279 10.10 -15.71 -6.83
C ARG A 279 10.13 -16.59 -5.57
N LEU A 280 9.11 -16.49 -4.73
CA LEU A 280 9.01 -17.29 -3.50
C LEU A 280 8.76 -18.77 -3.81
N ALA A 281 7.91 -19.08 -4.79
CA ALA A 281 7.72 -20.44 -5.25
C ALA A 281 9.04 -21.07 -5.71
N LYS A 282 9.84 -20.35 -6.50
CA LYS A 282 11.17 -20.80 -6.91
C LYS A 282 12.10 -21.06 -5.72
N LYS A 283 12.08 -20.17 -4.70
CA LYS A 283 12.86 -20.33 -3.46
C LYS A 283 12.54 -21.66 -2.75
N HIS A 284 11.25 -22.03 -2.73
CA HIS A 284 10.74 -23.22 -2.02
C HIS A 284 10.53 -24.46 -2.89
N GLY A 285 10.83 -24.38 -4.20
CA GLY A 285 10.67 -25.51 -5.13
C GLY A 285 9.21 -25.82 -5.50
N PHE A 286 8.33 -24.84 -5.46
CA PHE A 286 6.93 -24.97 -5.86
C PHE A 286 6.70 -24.54 -7.31
N ILE A 287 5.59 -25.02 -7.88
CA ILE A 287 5.08 -24.64 -9.20
C ILE A 287 3.81 -23.80 -8.98
N VAL A 288 3.72 -22.64 -9.65
CA VAL A 288 2.63 -21.66 -9.50
C VAL A 288 2.10 -21.22 -10.86
N PRO A 289 1.52 -22.18 -11.65
CA PRO A 289 1.19 -21.96 -13.06
C PRO A 289 0.16 -20.86 -13.26
N THR A 290 -0.73 -20.63 -12.30
CA THR A 290 -1.74 -19.58 -12.41
C THR A 290 -1.11 -18.20 -12.30
N ASN A 291 -0.19 -17.98 -11.35
CA ASN A 291 0.53 -16.71 -11.24
C ASN A 291 1.50 -16.50 -12.41
N GLU A 292 2.14 -17.55 -12.94
CA GLU A 292 2.96 -17.45 -14.16
C GLU A 292 2.12 -17.05 -15.37
N TYR A 293 0.92 -17.63 -15.52
CA TYR A 293 -0.04 -17.24 -16.57
C TYR A 293 -0.47 -15.78 -16.43
N LEU A 294 -0.91 -15.36 -15.22
CA LEU A 294 -1.35 -14.01 -14.96
C LEU A 294 -0.24 -12.98 -15.20
N TYR A 295 0.97 -13.26 -14.73
CA TYR A 295 2.15 -12.42 -14.96
C TYR A 295 2.38 -12.20 -16.46
N LYS A 296 2.43 -13.30 -17.24
CA LYS A 296 2.63 -13.23 -18.68
C LYS A 296 1.53 -12.41 -19.37
N ARG A 297 0.25 -12.66 -19.01
CA ARG A 297 -0.88 -11.94 -19.61
C ARG A 297 -0.86 -10.45 -19.30
N VAL A 298 -0.53 -10.07 -18.06
CA VAL A 298 -0.39 -8.66 -17.70
C VAL A 298 0.73 -8.00 -18.47
N MET A 299 1.90 -8.65 -18.60
CA MET A 299 3.02 -8.11 -19.40
C MET A 299 2.66 -7.94 -20.88
N GLU A 300 1.88 -8.86 -21.47
CA GLU A 300 1.38 -8.73 -22.84
C GLU A 300 0.43 -7.53 -22.97
N ILE A 301 -0.49 -7.33 -22.04
CA ILE A 301 -1.41 -6.19 -22.00
C ILE A 301 -0.63 -4.86 -21.90
N GLU A 302 0.35 -4.81 -21.01
CA GLU A 302 1.16 -3.59 -20.79
C GLU A 302 2.12 -3.28 -21.95
N ALA A 303 2.43 -4.24 -22.80
CA ALA A 303 3.22 -4.02 -24.01
C ALA A 303 2.45 -3.26 -25.10
N GLU A 304 1.13 -3.13 -24.96
CA GLU A 304 0.25 -2.38 -25.87
C GLU A 304 0.05 -0.89 -25.47
N TYR A 305 0.65 -0.44 -24.35
CA TYR A 305 0.45 0.92 -23.78
C TYR A 305 1.29 2.01 -24.43
#